data_7ec6f5466fddcfb7971b93020e5af8c3
#
_entry.id   7ec6f5466fddcfb7971b93020e5af8c3
#
_cell.length_a   1.000
_cell.length_b   1.000
_cell.length_c   1.000
_cell.angle_alpha   90.00
_cell.angle_beta   90.00
_cell.angle_gamma   90.00
#
_symmetry.space_group_name_H-M   'P 1'
#
loop_
_entity.id
_entity.type
_entity.pdbx_description
1 polymer ?
#
loop_
_entity_poly.entity_id
_entity_poly.type
_entity_poly.pdbx_seq_one_letter_code
_entity_poly.pdbx_strand_id
1 'polypeptide(L)'
;VVGIDTLAHCYDVMIEGLSERFIKPDSDAAAVMMYKAGRLGQKSGQGFYKYELDKRGRRVKVVDDVAVEMLAGAFGPAKQYDEQEIVDRLMVAMATELVHCLDEGIVASPAEADMAFIYGVGFPAFRGGLCRWMDEVGLAEICARGDKYASLSPLYAPTDSMRKKAAAGGSWY
;
A
#
# COMPACT_ATOMS: atom_id res chain seq x y z
N VAL A 1 4.61 -15.39 -0.79
CA VAL A 1 6.03 -15.73 -0.86
C VAL A 1 6.74 -15.27 0.40
N VAL A 2 6.59 -14.02 0.83
CA VAL A 2 7.23 -13.49 2.06
C VAL A 2 6.67 -14.16 3.33
N GLY A 3 5.38 -14.37 3.38
CA GLY A 3 4.68 -14.95 4.52
C GLY A 3 3.83 -13.92 5.26
N ILE A 4 2.66 -14.35 5.70
CA ILE A 4 1.70 -13.50 6.42
C ILE A 4 2.22 -13.16 7.83
N ASP A 5 2.97 -14.04 8.45
CA ASP A 5 3.65 -13.77 9.72
C ASP A 5 4.66 -12.61 9.61
N THR A 6 5.48 -12.59 8.58
CA THR A 6 6.40 -11.47 8.33
C THR A 6 5.62 -10.17 8.14
N LEU A 7 4.52 -10.21 7.36
CA LEU A 7 3.68 -9.02 7.16
C LEU A 7 3.04 -8.54 8.47
N ALA A 8 2.57 -9.45 9.33
CA ALA A 8 2.01 -9.10 10.63
C ALA A 8 3.04 -8.44 11.56
N HIS A 9 4.29 -8.96 11.59
CA HIS A 9 5.37 -8.33 12.36
C HIS A 9 5.76 -6.96 11.80
N CYS A 10 5.87 -6.84 10.47
CA CYS A 10 6.14 -5.53 9.85
C CYS A 10 5.07 -4.51 10.19
N TYR A 11 3.80 -4.94 10.25
CA TYR A 11 2.68 -4.08 10.61
C TYR A 11 2.83 -3.49 12.01
N ASP A 12 3.22 -4.29 13.01
CA ASP A 12 3.45 -3.83 14.37
C ASP A 12 4.62 -2.83 14.44
N VAL A 13 5.73 -3.11 13.74
CA VAL A 13 6.88 -2.21 13.65
C VAL A 13 6.52 -0.88 12.99
N MET A 14 5.70 -0.91 11.94
CA MET A 14 5.23 0.32 11.26
C MET A 14 4.34 1.16 12.16
N ILE A 15 3.44 0.55 12.94
CA ILE A 15 2.60 1.27 13.91
C ILE A 15 3.47 1.97 14.96
N GLU A 16 4.51 1.29 15.46
CA GLU A 16 5.41 1.86 16.47
C GLU A 16 6.28 2.97 15.88
N GLY A 17 6.88 2.73 14.72
CA GLY A 17 7.85 3.65 14.09
C GLY A 17 7.22 4.84 13.37
N LEU A 18 5.99 4.71 12.87
CA LEU A 18 5.28 5.72 12.07
C LEU A 18 3.94 6.12 12.70
N SER A 19 3.88 6.18 14.04
CA SER A 19 2.65 6.38 14.81
C SER A 19 1.85 7.64 14.46
N GLU A 20 2.48 8.68 13.92
CA GLU A 20 1.81 9.92 13.53
C GLU A 20 0.97 9.79 12.27
N ARG A 21 1.35 8.89 11.36
CA ARG A 21 0.68 8.70 10.06
C ARG A 21 0.20 7.28 9.79
N PHE A 22 0.70 6.28 10.52
CA PHE A 22 0.25 4.90 10.46
C PHE A 22 -0.54 4.53 11.72
N ILE A 23 -1.81 4.96 11.77
CA ILE A 23 -2.66 4.78 12.94
C ILE A 23 -3.18 3.34 12.99
N LYS A 24 -3.01 2.71 14.15
CA LYS A 24 -3.58 1.38 14.40
C LYS A 24 -5.11 1.48 14.43
N PRO A 25 -5.83 0.74 13.57
CA PRO A 25 -7.28 0.68 13.66
C PRO A 25 -7.73 -0.10 14.91
N ASP A 26 -8.98 0.12 15.32
CA ASP A 26 -9.59 -0.60 16.45
C ASP A 26 -9.69 -2.11 16.24
N SER A 27 -9.83 -2.55 14.99
CA SER A 27 -9.84 -3.96 14.61
C SER A 27 -8.47 -4.42 14.10
N ASP A 28 -8.18 -5.71 14.24
CA ASP A 28 -6.99 -6.30 13.63
C ASP A 28 -7.01 -6.13 12.10
N ALA A 29 -5.86 -5.76 11.53
CA ALA A 29 -5.69 -5.80 10.08
C ALA A 29 -5.86 -7.25 9.55
N ALA A 30 -6.34 -7.39 8.31
CA ALA A 30 -6.61 -8.70 7.71
C ALA A 30 -5.40 -9.66 7.78
N ALA A 31 -4.17 -9.15 7.59
CA ALA A 31 -2.96 -9.96 7.73
C ALA A 31 -2.73 -10.45 9.17
N VAL A 32 -3.00 -9.61 10.17
CA VAL A 32 -2.89 -9.97 11.59
C VAL A 32 -3.92 -11.05 11.96
N MET A 33 -5.15 -10.93 11.46
CA MET A 33 -6.18 -11.97 11.65
C MET A 33 -5.76 -13.31 11.06
N MET A 34 -5.23 -13.32 9.82
CA MET A 34 -4.73 -14.54 9.19
C MET A 34 -3.58 -15.14 9.98
N TYR A 35 -2.64 -14.32 10.46
CA TYR A 35 -1.53 -14.73 11.30
C TYR A 35 -2.02 -15.41 12.59
N LYS A 36 -2.93 -14.78 13.34
CA LYS A 36 -3.52 -15.32 14.56
C LYS A 36 -4.26 -16.66 14.33
N ALA A 37 -4.82 -16.85 13.14
CA ALA A 37 -5.46 -18.09 12.72
C ALA A 37 -4.48 -19.17 12.20
N GLY A 38 -3.16 -18.93 12.26
CA GLY A 38 -2.15 -19.87 11.75
C GLY A 38 -2.10 -19.99 10.22
N ARG A 39 -2.73 -19.06 9.52
CA ARG A 39 -2.85 -19.03 8.06
C ARG A 39 -1.71 -18.20 7.47
N LEU A 40 -0.52 -18.81 7.35
CA LEU A 40 0.74 -18.11 7.06
C LEU A 40 1.07 -17.99 5.56
N GLY A 41 0.19 -18.47 4.69
CA GLY A 41 0.41 -18.49 3.25
C GLY A 41 0.94 -19.81 2.73
N GLN A 42 1.80 -19.79 1.72
CA GLN A 42 2.31 -21.01 1.08
C GLN A 42 2.97 -22.01 2.03
N LYS A 43 3.65 -21.52 3.06
CA LYS A 43 4.38 -22.38 4.01
C LYS A 43 3.48 -23.22 4.91
N SER A 44 2.26 -22.73 5.20
CA SER A 44 1.24 -23.48 5.94
C SER A 44 0.18 -24.11 5.04
N GLY A 45 0.32 -23.98 3.71
CA GLY A 45 -0.66 -24.48 2.73
C GLY A 45 -1.90 -23.59 2.61
N GLN A 46 -2.07 -22.60 3.47
CA GLN A 46 -3.24 -21.71 3.50
C GLN A 46 -2.89 -20.33 4.04
N GLY A 47 -3.58 -19.30 3.52
CA GLY A 47 -3.48 -17.92 3.91
C GLY A 47 -4.78 -17.22 3.52
N PHE A 48 -4.72 -16.14 2.74
CA PHE A 48 -5.88 -15.58 2.04
C PHE A 48 -6.43 -16.52 0.95
N TYR A 49 -5.60 -17.44 0.50
CA TYR A 49 -5.92 -18.49 -0.47
C TYR A 49 -5.50 -19.84 0.09
N LYS A 50 -6.08 -20.94 -0.41
CA LYS A 50 -5.51 -22.29 -0.32
C LYS A 50 -4.45 -22.47 -1.40
N TYR A 51 -3.48 -23.35 -1.12
CA TYR A 51 -2.43 -23.71 -2.05
C TYR A 51 -2.51 -25.21 -2.30
N GLU A 52 -2.93 -25.59 -3.49
CA GLU A 52 -3.10 -26.97 -3.93
C GLU A 52 -2.05 -27.34 -4.99
N LEU A 53 -1.89 -28.62 -5.26
CA LEU A 53 -1.06 -29.09 -6.37
C LEU A 53 -1.93 -29.35 -7.60
N ASP A 54 -1.54 -28.78 -8.74
CA ASP A 54 -2.17 -29.11 -10.01
C ASP A 54 -1.77 -30.54 -10.47
N LYS A 55 -2.36 -30.98 -11.59
CA LYS A 55 -2.06 -32.30 -12.19
C LYS A 55 -0.60 -32.51 -12.58
N ARG A 56 0.19 -31.42 -12.61
CA ARG A 56 1.64 -31.42 -12.91
C ARG A 56 2.50 -31.25 -11.66
N GLY A 57 1.90 -31.31 -10.45
CA GLY A 57 2.61 -31.13 -9.18
C GLY A 57 3.03 -29.68 -8.88
N ARG A 58 2.49 -28.68 -9.59
CA ARG A 58 2.79 -27.26 -9.34
C ARG A 58 1.79 -26.70 -8.35
N ARG A 59 2.28 -25.88 -7.42
CA ARG A 59 1.40 -25.15 -6.50
C ARG A 59 0.56 -24.11 -7.23
N VAL A 60 -0.74 -24.17 -7.04
CA VAL A 60 -1.71 -23.20 -7.56
C VAL A 60 -2.49 -22.57 -6.40
N LYS A 61 -2.86 -21.30 -6.56
CA LYS A 61 -3.75 -20.62 -5.61
C LYS A 61 -5.19 -20.92 -5.99
N VAL A 62 -5.99 -21.32 -5.01
CA VAL A 62 -7.44 -21.46 -5.14
C VAL A 62 -8.14 -20.61 -4.09
N VAL A 63 -9.34 -20.16 -4.41
CA VAL A 63 -10.18 -19.42 -3.45
C VAL A 63 -10.42 -20.30 -2.22
N ASP A 64 -10.40 -19.68 -1.06
CA ASP A 64 -10.64 -20.36 0.21
C ASP A 64 -11.85 -19.73 0.91
N ASP A 65 -12.97 -20.43 0.88
CA ASP A 65 -14.22 -19.95 1.45
C ASP A 65 -14.08 -19.62 2.95
N VAL A 66 -13.28 -20.39 3.68
CA VAL A 66 -13.00 -20.10 5.10
C VAL A 66 -12.33 -18.75 5.28
N ALA A 67 -11.36 -18.40 4.43
CA ALA A 67 -10.74 -17.09 4.47
C ALA A 67 -11.73 -15.97 4.10
N VAL A 68 -12.58 -16.21 3.11
CA VAL A 68 -13.63 -15.27 2.70
C VAL A 68 -14.63 -15.04 3.84
N GLU A 69 -15.10 -16.09 4.50
CA GLU A 69 -16.02 -15.99 5.63
C GLU A 69 -15.40 -15.27 6.83
N MET A 70 -14.13 -15.56 7.17
CA MET A 70 -13.40 -14.86 8.23
C MET A 70 -13.31 -13.36 7.95
N LEU A 71 -12.97 -12.97 6.73
CA LEU A 71 -12.87 -11.56 6.33
C LEU A 71 -14.25 -10.89 6.32
N ALA A 72 -15.27 -11.56 5.79
CA ALA A 72 -16.63 -11.05 5.79
C ALA A 72 -17.19 -10.84 7.21
N GLY A 73 -16.85 -11.74 8.13
CA GLY A 73 -17.23 -11.62 9.54
C GLY A 73 -16.58 -10.41 10.24
N ALA A 74 -15.34 -10.07 9.88
CA ALA A 74 -14.60 -8.98 10.48
C ALA A 74 -14.86 -7.61 9.82
N PHE A 75 -14.99 -7.58 8.48
CA PHE A 75 -15.04 -6.34 7.69
C PHE A 75 -16.37 -6.12 6.97
N GLY A 76 -17.32 -7.03 7.15
CA GLY A 76 -18.59 -7.02 6.43
C GLY A 76 -18.49 -7.65 5.03
N PRO A 77 -19.60 -7.66 4.28
CA PRO A 77 -19.67 -8.28 2.97
C PRO A 77 -18.73 -7.61 1.97
N ALA A 78 -18.28 -8.39 0.99
CA ALA A 78 -17.45 -7.88 -0.10
C ALA A 78 -18.13 -6.70 -0.80
N LYS A 79 -17.35 -5.62 -1.01
CA LYS A 79 -17.78 -4.43 -1.73
C LYS A 79 -17.16 -4.42 -3.12
N GLN A 80 -17.92 -3.90 -4.07
CA GLN A 80 -17.39 -3.56 -5.39
C GLN A 80 -16.71 -2.20 -5.29
N TYR A 81 -15.46 -2.13 -5.76
CA TYR A 81 -14.72 -0.89 -5.89
C TYR A 81 -14.48 -0.60 -7.36
N ASP A 82 -14.53 0.68 -7.74
CA ASP A 82 -14.06 1.12 -9.04
C ASP A 82 -12.55 0.90 -9.18
N GLU A 83 -12.10 0.48 -10.36
CA GLU A 83 -10.67 0.22 -10.62
C GLU A 83 -9.81 1.47 -10.35
N GLN A 84 -10.32 2.65 -10.73
CA GLN A 84 -9.63 3.90 -10.49
C GLN A 84 -9.51 4.21 -8.99
N GLU A 85 -10.53 3.91 -8.19
CA GLU A 85 -10.46 4.07 -6.73
C GLU A 85 -9.37 3.18 -6.13
N ILE A 86 -9.26 1.93 -6.58
CA ILE A 86 -8.22 1.01 -6.12
C ILE A 86 -6.83 1.57 -6.45
N VAL A 87 -6.63 2.02 -7.69
CA VAL A 87 -5.37 2.61 -8.14
C VAL A 87 -5.05 3.88 -7.35
N ASP A 88 -6.00 4.80 -7.21
CA ASP A 88 -5.81 6.04 -6.48
C ASP A 88 -5.40 5.79 -5.03
N ARG A 89 -6.09 4.90 -4.33
CA ARG A 89 -5.80 4.58 -2.93
C ARG A 89 -4.43 3.96 -2.73
N LEU A 90 -3.95 3.14 -3.64
CA LEU A 90 -2.60 2.59 -3.59
C LEU A 90 -1.55 3.64 -3.94
N MET A 91 -1.74 4.35 -5.05
CA MET A 91 -0.74 5.28 -5.58
C MET A 91 -0.60 6.54 -4.74
N VAL A 92 -1.72 7.10 -4.23
CA VAL A 92 -1.68 8.31 -3.40
C VAL A 92 -0.97 8.04 -2.08
N ALA A 93 -1.25 6.93 -1.40
CA ALA A 93 -0.56 6.59 -0.15
C ALA A 93 0.95 6.45 -0.36
N MET A 94 1.38 5.79 -1.45
CA MET A 94 2.80 5.68 -1.79
C MET A 94 3.42 7.05 -2.12
N ALA A 95 2.70 7.90 -2.87
CA ALA A 95 3.17 9.22 -3.24
C ALA A 95 3.35 10.13 -2.03
N THR A 96 2.38 10.14 -1.13
CA THR A 96 2.43 10.93 0.11
C THR A 96 3.61 10.50 0.98
N GLU A 97 3.80 9.18 1.20
CA GLU A 97 4.92 8.68 1.99
C GLU A 97 6.28 8.97 1.33
N LEU A 98 6.37 8.87 -0.01
CA LEU A 98 7.59 9.26 -0.71
C LEU A 98 7.94 10.74 -0.50
N VAL A 99 6.94 11.62 -0.50
CA VAL A 99 7.18 13.05 -0.26
C VAL A 99 7.58 13.30 1.19
N HIS A 100 7.03 12.56 2.16
CA HIS A 100 7.55 12.59 3.53
C HIS A 100 9.05 12.20 3.58
N CYS A 101 9.46 11.17 2.87
CA CYS A 101 10.88 10.79 2.79
C CYS A 101 11.76 11.89 2.19
N LEU A 102 11.26 12.64 1.21
CA LEU A 102 11.96 13.81 0.65
C LEU A 102 12.01 14.97 1.65
N ASP A 103 10.89 15.29 2.28
CA ASP A 103 10.77 16.39 3.24
C ASP A 103 11.62 16.16 4.50
N GLU A 104 11.73 14.92 4.94
CA GLU A 104 12.52 14.46 6.10
C GLU A 104 14.00 14.25 5.75
N GLY A 105 14.38 14.37 4.47
CA GLY A 105 15.75 14.19 4.00
C GLY A 105 16.26 12.74 4.06
N ILE A 106 15.34 11.75 4.09
CA ILE A 106 15.68 10.32 4.01
C ILE A 106 16.25 9.98 2.63
N VAL A 107 15.73 10.62 1.59
CA VAL A 107 16.28 10.62 0.24
C VAL A 107 16.61 12.05 -0.19
N ALA A 108 17.73 12.24 -0.87
CA ALA A 108 18.24 13.57 -1.15
C ALA A 108 17.60 14.25 -2.36
N SER A 109 16.95 13.49 -3.25
CA SER A 109 16.38 14.05 -4.48
C SER A 109 15.24 13.20 -5.03
N PRO A 110 14.34 13.79 -5.86
CA PRO A 110 13.33 13.04 -6.60
C PRO A 110 13.92 11.92 -7.47
N ALA A 111 15.10 12.12 -8.04
CA ALA A 111 15.77 11.10 -8.86
C ALA A 111 16.19 9.88 -8.02
N GLU A 112 16.75 10.10 -6.84
CA GLU A 112 17.09 9.01 -5.90
C GLU A 112 15.83 8.28 -5.43
N ALA A 113 14.76 9.03 -5.11
CA ALA A 113 13.49 8.48 -4.72
C ALA A 113 12.89 7.57 -5.80
N ASP A 114 12.88 8.03 -7.05
CA ASP A 114 12.38 7.26 -8.19
C ASP A 114 13.21 6.00 -8.43
N MET A 115 14.54 6.10 -8.35
CA MET A 115 15.43 4.95 -8.48
C MET A 115 15.20 3.93 -7.34
N ALA A 116 15.05 4.40 -6.10
CA ALA A 116 14.74 3.55 -4.96
C ALA A 116 13.41 2.79 -5.14
N PHE A 117 12.39 3.46 -5.69
CA PHE A 117 11.11 2.83 -5.99
C PHE A 117 11.20 1.77 -7.09
N ILE A 118 11.94 2.07 -8.17
CA ILE A 118 12.10 1.12 -9.29
C ILE A 118 12.86 -0.12 -8.84
N TYR A 119 14.00 0.05 -8.17
CA TYR A 119 14.87 -1.07 -7.81
C TYR A 119 14.51 -1.74 -6.48
N GLY A 120 13.99 -0.98 -5.50
CA GLY A 120 13.69 -1.49 -4.17
C GLY A 120 12.34 -2.18 -4.08
N VAL A 121 11.29 -1.61 -4.68
CA VAL A 121 9.92 -2.16 -4.60
C VAL A 121 9.37 -2.66 -5.93
N GLY A 122 10.13 -2.55 -7.02
CA GLY A 122 9.71 -3.04 -8.33
C GLY A 122 8.67 -2.15 -9.01
N PHE A 123 8.68 -0.85 -8.74
CA PHE A 123 7.79 0.10 -9.44
C PHE A 123 8.03 0.04 -10.94
N PRO A 124 6.99 0.13 -11.78
CA PRO A 124 7.14 -0.02 -13.23
C PRO A 124 8.13 0.99 -13.82
N ALA A 125 9.27 0.51 -14.30
CA ALA A 125 10.36 1.34 -14.82
C ALA A 125 9.94 2.24 -16.00
N PHE A 126 8.96 1.77 -16.81
CA PHE A 126 8.44 2.55 -17.94
C PHE A 126 7.74 3.86 -17.53
N ARG A 127 7.32 3.98 -16.25
CA ARG A 127 6.75 5.22 -15.70
C ARG A 127 7.82 6.18 -15.18
N GLY A 128 9.09 5.78 -15.18
CA GLY A 128 10.20 6.61 -14.73
C GLY A 128 10.33 6.82 -13.22
N GLY A 129 9.38 6.29 -12.44
CA GLY A 129 9.32 6.43 -10.99
C GLY A 129 8.05 7.15 -10.49
N LEU A 130 7.92 7.29 -9.19
CA LEU A 130 6.72 7.82 -8.56
C LEU A 130 6.65 9.35 -8.62
N CYS A 131 7.80 10.06 -8.52
CA CYS A 131 7.86 11.51 -8.73
C CYS A 131 7.51 11.86 -10.17
N ARG A 132 8.03 11.11 -11.15
CA ARG A 132 7.65 11.26 -12.56
C ARG A 132 6.17 11.02 -12.79
N TRP A 133 5.60 10.00 -12.16
CA TRP A 133 4.18 9.73 -12.23
C TRP A 133 3.34 10.87 -11.63
N MET A 134 3.77 11.46 -10.50
CA MET A 134 3.10 12.63 -9.91
C MET A 134 3.13 13.83 -10.86
N ASP A 135 4.25 14.06 -11.55
CA ASP A 135 4.36 15.16 -12.54
C ASP A 135 3.48 14.91 -13.76
N GLU A 136 3.37 13.67 -14.25
CA GLU A 136 2.48 13.27 -15.35
C GLU A 136 1.01 13.51 -15.01
N VAL A 137 0.58 13.14 -13.81
CA VAL A 137 -0.80 13.33 -13.34
C VAL A 137 -1.07 14.80 -12.97
N GLY A 138 -0.07 15.50 -12.48
CA GLY A 138 -0.13 16.85 -11.93
C GLY A 138 -0.36 16.87 -10.42
N LEU A 139 0.46 17.64 -9.71
CA LEU A 139 0.44 17.66 -8.24
C LEU A 139 -0.87 18.19 -7.66
N ALA A 140 -1.56 19.10 -8.33
CA ALA A 140 -2.87 19.58 -7.89
C ALA A 140 -3.91 18.44 -7.90
N GLU A 141 -3.91 17.60 -8.93
CA GLU A 141 -4.77 16.42 -9.03
C GLU A 141 -4.41 15.38 -7.98
N ILE A 142 -3.11 15.13 -7.75
CA ILE A 142 -2.67 14.21 -6.68
C ILE A 142 -3.15 14.69 -5.31
N CYS A 143 -3.04 15.99 -5.01
CA CYS A 143 -3.55 16.56 -3.78
C CYS A 143 -5.08 16.41 -3.67
N ALA A 144 -5.83 16.64 -4.73
CA ALA A 144 -7.28 16.48 -4.75
C ALA A 144 -7.70 15.01 -4.48
N ARG A 145 -7.00 14.05 -5.08
CA ARG A 145 -7.20 12.61 -4.79
C ARG A 145 -6.86 12.27 -3.35
N GLY A 146 -5.77 12.82 -2.81
CA GLY A 146 -5.40 12.66 -1.40
C GLY A 146 -6.49 13.17 -0.46
N ASP A 147 -7.00 14.37 -0.68
CA ASP A 147 -8.07 14.98 0.10
C ASP A 147 -9.36 14.15 0.07
N LYS A 148 -9.69 13.56 -1.07
CA LYS A 148 -10.84 12.65 -1.21
C LYS A 148 -10.78 11.47 -0.24
N TYR A 149 -9.59 10.96 0.05
CA TYR A 149 -9.39 9.78 0.88
C TYR A 149 -8.81 10.07 2.27
N ALA A 150 -8.48 11.32 2.59
CA ALA A 150 -7.84 11.72 3.85
C ALA A 150 -8.65 11.31 5.11
N SER A 151 -9.99 11.24 4.99
CA SER A 151 -10.85 10.77 6.07
C SER A 151 -10.71 9.27 6.37
N LEU A 152 -10.15 8.48 5.46
CA LEU A 152 -9.93 7.04 5.64
C LEU A 152 -8.63 6.76 6.42
N SER A 153 -7.60 7.58 6.21
CA SER A 153 -6.31 7.44 6.89
C SER A 153 -5.45 8.68 6.64
N PRO A 154 -4.63 9.12 7.64
CA PRO A 154 -3.61 10.16 7.45
C PRO A 154 -2.61 9.86 6.33
N LEU A 155 -2.41 8.58 5.98
CA LEU A 155 -1.55 8.18 4.86
C LEU A 155 -1.95 8.79 3.51
N TYR A 156 -3.19 9.23 3.36
CA TYR A 156 -3.65 9.87 2.13
C TYR A 156 -3.50 11.39 2.15
N ALA A 157 -3.32 12.00 3.33
CA ALA A 157 -3.30 13.45 3.46
C ALA A 157 -2.07 14.06 2.77
N PRO A 158 -2.24 14.91 1.73
CA PRO A 158 -1.10 15.53 1.05
C PRO A 158 -0.27 16.37 2.02
N THR A 159 1.06 16.31 1.88
CA THR A 159 1.97 17.09 2.71
C THR A 159 1.88 18.58 2.39
N ASP A 160 2.35 19.43 3.31
CA ASP A 160 2.42 20.87 3.08
C ASP A 160 3.30 21.22 1.88
N SER A 161 4.38 20.47 1.65
CA SER A 161 5.28 20.67 0.52
C SER A 161 4.60 20.33 -0.80
N MET A 162 3.80 19.24 -0.86
CA MET A 162 2.99 18.91 -2.03
C MET A 162 2.02 20.05 -2.36
N ARG A 163 1.29 20.52 -1.36
CA ARG A 163 0.30 21.61 -1.54
C ARG A 163 0.96 22.90 -2.01
N LYS A 164 2.07 23.31 -1.39
CA LYS A 164 2.85 24.51 -1.80
C LYS A 164 3.35 24.38 -3.23
N LYS A 165 3.91 23.23 -3.58
CA LYS A 165 4.40 22.96 -4.94
C LYS A 165 3.27 22.94 -5.96
N ALA A 166 2.14 22.30 -5.66
CA ALA A 166 0.95 22.29 -6.49
C ALA A 166 0.38 23.72 -6.74
N ALA A 167 0.28 24.54 -5.68
CA ALA A 167 -0.20 25.91 -5.77
C ALA A 167 0.71 26.82 -6.62
N ALA A 168 2.01 26.53 -6.64
CA ALA A 168 2.98 27.22 -7.48
C ALA A 168 3.03 26.71 -8.93
N GLY A 169 2.21 25.71 -9.30
CA GLY A 169 2.28 25.06 -10.61
C GLY A 169 3.61 24.31 -10.85
N GLY A 170 4.29 23.92 -9.77
CA GLY A 170 5.58 23.27 -9.84
C GLY A 170 5.49 21.77 -10.06
N SER A 171 6.64 21.17 -10.41
CA SER A 171 6.85 19.74 -10.60
C SER A 171 8.06 19.25 -9.79
N TRP A 172 8.32 17.96 -9.78
CA TRP A 172 9.53 17.38 -9.15
C TRP A 172 10.75 17.49 -10.05
N TYR A 173 10.52 17.58 -11.37
CA TYR A 173 11.56 17.72 -12.40
C TYR A 173 11.34 18.98 -13.26
#